data_a8a3893aa09c29856809da30d6dc9344
#
_entry.id   a8a3893aa09c29856809da30d6dc9344
#
_cell.length_a   1.000
_cell.length_b   1.000
_cell.length_c   1.000
_cell.angle_alpha   90.00
_cell.angle_beta   90.00
_cell.angle_gamma   90.00
#
_symmetry.space_group_name_H-M   'P 1'
#
loop_
_entity.id
_entity.type
_entity.pdbx_description
1 polymer ?
#
loop_
_entity_poly.entity_id
_entity_poly.type
_entity_poly.pdbx_seq_one_letter_code
_entity_poly.pdbx_strand_id
1 'polypeptide(L)'
;ALLRRHYRRQQQRVVARLEEEQREKLYEARLNFFVNISHELCTPLTLINGMNERIAQLSAENPQLHKYTDVMHENVKGLNDLIQEILDFRKIEEEGFGRVHIHSVDIAAMLCVQVRSFADAAERNGIELLLEVPPELTWNTDAAFLKKVVFNLMSNAMKYTPQRGCIRISAAAAGNGLELKVRNTGRGIAPEQLIHVFDRYRILDSMDRNMYTDSTSRNGLGLFICRGLVQALGGEISVDSEVGRYAEFTVRLPYREVADGDVGAE
;
A
#
# COMPACT_ATOMS: atom_id res chain seq x y z
N ALA A 1 -42.17 23.39 30.60
CA ALA A 1 -40.95 23.72 29.84
C ALA A 1 -39.93 22.59 29.88
N LEU A 2 -39.59 22.02 31.03
CA LEU A 2 -38.58 20.95 31.22
C LEU A 2 -38.96 19.63 30.54
N LEU A 3 -40.18 19.15 30.62
CA LEU A 3 -40.68 17.95 29.95
C LEU A 3 -40.60 18.04 28.42
N ARG A 4 -40.93 19.21 27.82
CA ARG A 4 -40.82 19.43 26.37
C ARG A 4 -39.37 19.46 25.92
N ARG A 5 -38.41 19.96 26.71
CA ARG A 5 -37.00 19.91 26.44
C ARG A 5 -36.42 18.50 26.50
N HIS A 6 -36.87 17.72 27.50
CA HIS A 6 -36.46 16.32 27.64
C HIS A 6 -36.94 15.48 26.45
N TYR A 7 -38.20 15.62 26.05
CA TYR A 7 -38.78 14.91 24.92
C TYR A 7 -38.10 15.26 23.60
N ARG A 8 -37.80 16.54 23.35
CA ARG A 8 -37.03 16.96 22.14
C ARG A 8 -35.63 16.38 22.11
N ARG A 9 -34.93 16.33 23.25
CA ARG A 9 -33.60 15.71 23.32
C ARG A 9 -33.64 14.19 23.06
N GLN A 10 -34.66 13.49 23.53
CA GLN A 10 -34.85 12.07 23.23
C GLN A 10 -35.12 11.86 21.73
N GLN A 11 -36.00 12.63 21.14
CA GLN A 11 -36.25 12.55 19.70
C GLN A 11 -35.01 12.82 18.86
N GLN A 12 -34.23 13.83 19.21
CA GLN A 12 -32.97 14.13 18.51
C GLN A 12 -31.95 12.98 18.63
N ARG A 13 -31.87 12.31 19.78
CA ARG A 13 -31.00 11.12 19.97
C ARG A 13 -31.47 9.94 19.13
N VAL A 14 -32.78 9.70 19.04
CA VAL A 14 -33.31 8.61 18.21
C VAL A 14 -33.07 8.88 16.74
N VAL A 15 -33.30 10.11 16.25
CA VAL A 15 -33.05 10.50 14.87
C VAL A 15 -31.55 10.36 14.54
N ALA A 16 -30.66 10.88 15.37
CA ALA A 16 -29.22 10.77 15.17
C ALA A 16 -28.75 9.30 15.11
N ARG A 17 -29.32 8.45 15.98
CA ARG A 17 -29.02 7.01 15.96
C ARG A 17 -29.50 6.31 14.69
N LEU A 18 -30.71 6.64 14.24
CA LEU A 18 -31.25 6.10 12.98
C LEU A 18 -30.46 6.55 11.75
N GLU A 19 -30.01 7.80 11.74
CA GLU A 19 -29.15 8.34 10.67
C GLU A 19 -27.78 7.62 10.65
N GLU A 20 -27.21 7.35 11.81
CA GLU A 20 -25.96 6.61 11.95
C GLU A 20 -26.10 5.15 11.49
N GLU A 21 -27.16 4.44 11.92
CA GLU A 21 -27.48 3.08 11.47
C GLU A 21 -27.76 3.00 9.95
N GLN A 22 -28.41 4.01 9.38
CA GLN A 22 -28.62 4.09 7.92
C GLN A 22 -27.31 4.34 7.18
N ARG A 23 -26.44 5.18 7.70
CA ARG A 23 -25.12 5.44 7.13
C ARG A 23 -24.25 4.20 7.14
N GLU A 24 -24.25 3.46 8.26
CA GLU A 24 -23.52 2.19 8.38
C GLU A 24 -24.04 1.16 7.38
N LYS A 25 -25.36 0.94 7.27
CA LYS A 25 -25.96 0.01 6.32
C LYS A 25 -25.64 0.37 4.86
N LEU A 26 -25.69 1.66 4.53
CA LEU A 26 -25.34 2.15 3.19
C LEU A 26 -23.87 1.90 2.90
N TYR A 27 -23.01 2.10 3.88
CA TYR A 27 -21.58 1.86 3.79
C TYR A 27 -21.28 0.37 3.60
N GLU A 28 -21.87 -0.51 4.40
CA GLU A 28 -21.77 -1.97 4.25
C GLU A 28 -22.25 -2.45 2.88
N ALA A 29 -23.40 -1.97 2.41
CA ALA A 29 -23.92 -2.31 1.10
C ALA A 29 -22.97 -1.89 -0.03
N ARG A 30 -22.35 -0.72 0.10
CA ARG A 30 -21.36 -0.20 -0.86
C ARG A 30 -20.09 -1.03 -0.86
N LEU A 31 -19.63 -1.46 0.31
CA LEU A 31 -18.47 -2.33 0.44
C LEU A 31 -18.75 -3.72 -0.16
N ASN A 32 -19.90 -4.32 0.15
CA ASN A 32 -20.32 -5.61 -0.42
C ASN A 32 -20.38 -5.58 -1.95
N PHE A 33 -20.87 -4.48 -2.52
CA PHE A 33 -20.86 -4.26 -3.96
C PHE A 33 -19.45 -4.28 -4.55
N PHE A 34 -18.49 -3.58 -3.95
CA PHE A 34 -17.10 -3.56 -4.43
C PHE A 34 -16.42 -4.93 -4.38
N VAL A 35 -16.69 -5.73 -3.36
CA VAL A 35 -16.13 -7.10 -3.27
C VAL A 35 -16.69 -8.01 -4.34
N ASN A 36 -18.00 -8.00 -4.52
CA ASN A 36 -18.64 -8.83 -5.52
C ASN A 36 -18.12 -8.48 -6.92
N ILE A 37 -18.02 -7.16 -7.23
CA ILE A 37 -17.44 -6.71 -8.50
C ILE A 37 -15.96 -7.12 -8.61
N SER A 38 -15.18 -7.01 -7.54
CA SER A 38 -13.77 -7.42 -7.56
C SER A 38 -13.62 -8.89 -7.91
N HIS A 39 -14.42 -9.78 -7.30
CA HIS A 39 -14.42 -11.20 -7.63
C HIS A 39 -14.88 -11.47 -9.07
N GLU A 40 -15.92 -10.76 -9.54
CA GLU A 40 -16.40 -10.87 -10.91
C GLU A 40 -15.42 -10.32 -11.95
N LEU A 41 -14.57 -9.37 -11.59
CA LEU A 41 -13.52 -8.84 -12.46
C LEU A 41 -12.25 -9.71 -12.48
N CYS A 42 -11.89 -10.37 -11.38
CA CYS A 42 -10.72 -11.26 -11.34
C CYS A 42 -10.80 -12.39 -12.37
N THR A 43 -11.98 -12.98 -12.57
CA THR A 43 -12.17 -14.12 -13.49
C THR A 43 -11.88 -13.76 -14.95
N PRO A 44 -12.53 -12.74 -15.58
CA PRO A 44 -12.23 -12.37 -16.96
C PRO A 44 -10.80 -11.84 -17.14
N LEU A 45 -10.24 -11.17 -16.14
CA LEU A 45 -8.86 -10.71 -16.19
C LEU A 45 -7.84 -11.85 -16.22
N THR A 46 -8.06 -12.89 -15.42
CA THR A 46 -7.23 -14.11 -15.47
C THR A 46 -7.27 -14.75 -16.86
N LEU A 47 -8.44 -14.78 -17.50
CA LEU A 47 -8.59 -15.29 -18.87
C LEU A 47 -7.87 -14.41 -19.90
N ILE A 48 -8.02 -13.10 -19.80
CA ILE A 48 -7.33 -12.13 -20.68
C ILE A 48 -5.82 -12.26 -20.54
N ASN A 49 -5.31 -12.37 -19.30
CA ASN A 49 -3.88 -12.56 -19.05
C ASN A 49 -3.37 -13.87 -19.67
N GLY A 50 -4.07 -14.98 -19.48
CA GLY A 50 -3.69 -16.27 -20.06
C GLY A 50 -3.71 -16.27 -21.60
N MET A 51 -4.67 -15.56 -22.21
CA MET A 51 -4.69 -15.39 -23.67
C MET A 51 -3.54 -14.50 -24.14
N ASN A 52 -3.23 -13.42 -23.41
CA ASN A 52 -2.14 -12.52 -23.74
C ASN A 52 -0.78 -13.22 -23.66
N GLU A 53 -0.53 -14.04 -22.63
CA GLU A 53 0.68 -14.87 -22.54
C GLU A 53 0.80 -15.85 -23.72
N ARG A 54 -0.30 -16.44 -24.15
CA ARG A 54 -0.33 -17.35 -25.29
C ARG A 54 -0.04 -16.62 -26.62
N ILE A 55 -0.59 -15.42 -26.81
CA ILE A 55 -0.29 -14.57 -27.96
C ILE A 55 1.18 -14.14 -27.95
N ALA A 56 1.73 -13.77 -26.80
CA ALA A 56 3.15 -13.42 -26.65
C ALA A 56 4.06 -14.58 -27.06
N GLN A 57 3.75 -15.81 -26.61
CA GLN A 57 4.49 -17.03 -27.01
C GLN A 57 4.44 -17.32 -28.52
N LEU A 58 3.28 -17.10 -29.15
CA LEU A 58 3.07 -17.35 -30.58
C LEU A 58 3.67 -16.23 -31.47
N SER A 59 3.93 -15.07 -30.92
CA SER A 59 4.38 -13.87 -31.64
C SER A 59 5.84 -13.49 -31.37
N ALA A 60 6.64 -14.39 -30.81
CA ALA A 60 8.04 -14.17 -30.48
C ALA A 60 8.91 -13.61 -31.65
N GLU A 61 8.50 -13.87 -32.90
CA GLU A 61 9.18 -13.38 -34.10
C GLU A 61 8.66 -12.01 -34.60
N ASN A 62 7.62 -11.44 -33.98
CA ASN A 62 7.06 -10.15 -34.39
C ASN A 62 7.22 -9.07 -33.30
N PRO A 63 8.21 -8.18 -33.41
CA PRO A 63 8.51 -7.18 -32.37
C PRO A 63 7.36 -6.21 -32.07
N GLN A 64 6.50 -5.90 -33.06
CA GLN A 64 5.36 -5.02 -32.85
C GLN A 64 4.27 -5.70 -32.04
N LEU A 65 4.00 -6.96 -32.32
CA LEU A 65 3.00 -7.74 -31.59
C LEU A 65 3.47 -7.99 -30.15
N HIS A 66 4.76 -8.24 -29.95
CA HIS A 66 5.36 -8.39 -28.63
C HIS A 66 5.17 -7.13 -27.78
N LYS A 67 5.40 -5.95 -28.36
CA LYS A 67 5.14 -4.68 -27.66
C LYS A 67 3.69 -4.52 -27.22
N TYR A 68 2.71 -4.95 -28.04
CA TYR A 68 1.29 -4.86 -27.66
C TYR A 68 0.92 -5.87 -26.55
N THR A 69 1.49 -7.07 -26.59
CA THR A 69 1.27 -8.07 -25.53
C THR A 69 1.88 -7.62 -24.20
N ASP A 70 3.04 -6.98 -24.21
CA ASP A 70 3.67 -6.40 -23.02
C ASP A 70 2.78 -5.31 -22.39
N VAL A 71 2.27 -4.39 -23.21
CA VAL A 71 1.36 -3.34 -22.74
C VAL A 71 0.06 -3.94 -22.17
N MET A 72 -0.51 -4.97 -22.81
CA MET A 72 -1.68 -5.67 -22.30
C MET A 72 -1.38 -6.36 -20.97
N HIS A 73 -0.24 -7.05 -20.86
CA HIS A 73 0.19 -7.73 -19.64
C HIS A 73 0.32 -6.75 -18.46
N GLU A 74 0.97 -5.61 -18.68
CA GLU A 74 1.10 -4.56 -17.65
C GLU A 74 -0.25 -4.00 -17.20
N ASN A 75 -1.18 -3.77 -18.14
CA ASN A 75 -2.53 -3.27 -17.80
C ASN A 75 -3.34 -4.31 -17.02
N VAL A 76 -3.30 -5.58 -17.41
CA VAL A 76 -4.00 -6.66 -16.70
C VAL A 76 -3.43 -6.84 -15.30
N LYS A 77 -2.11 -6.81 -15.16
CA LYS A 77 -1.43 -6.85 -13.87
C LYS A 77 -1.84 -5.69 -12.99
N GLY A 78 -1.80 -4.46 -13.51
CA GLY A 78 -2.22 -3.27 -12.78
C GLY A 78 -3.68 -3.34 -12.29
N LEU A 79 -4.58 -3.92 -13.10
CA LEU A 79 -5.98 -4.09 -12.71
C LEU A 79 -6.16 -5.19 -11.64
N ASN A 80 -5.40 -6.28 -11.72
CA ASN A 80 -5.39 -7.32 -10.68
C ASN A 80 -4.87 -6.76 -9.34
N ASP A 81 -3.79 -5.98 -9.38
CA ASP A 81 -3.22 -5.33 -8.19
C ASP A 81 -4.25 -4.39 -7.53
N LEU A 82 -4.99 -3.64 -8.35
CA LEU A 82 -6.08 -2.76 -7.92
C LEU A 82 -7.21 -3.50 -7.23
N ILE A 83 -7.66 -4.60 -7.82
CA ILE A 83 -8.69 -5.47 -7.24
C ILE A 83 -8.21 -6.02 -5.91
N GLN A 84 -6.96 -6.49 -5.85
CA GLN A 84 -6.38 -7.04 -4.62
C GLN A 84 -6.27 -5.98 -3.51
N GLU A 85 -5.91 -4.74 -3.84
CA GLU A 85 -5.93 -3.63 -2.88
C GLU A 85 -7.33 -3.39 -2.29
N ILE A 86 -8.36 -3.45 -3.13
CA ILE A 86 -9.76 -3.28 -2.68
C ILE A 86 -10.17 -4.43 -1.76
N LEU A 87 -9.82 -5.68 -2.09
CA LEU A 87 -10.11 -6.85 -1.27
C LEU A 87 -9.38 -6.81 0.08
N ASP A 88 -8.10 -6.45 0.04
CA ASP A 88 -7.29 -6.28 1.26
C ASP A 88 -7.85 -5.18 2.17
N PHE A 89 -8.22 -4.04 1.57
CA PHE A 89 -8.84 -2.95 2.28
C PHE A 89 -10.13 -3.40 2.98
N ARG A 90 -10.96 -4.16 2.27
CA ARG A 90 -12.18 -4.71 2.85
C ARG A 90 -11.94 -5.64 4.02
N LYS A 91 -11.01 -6.60 3.85
CA LYS A 91 -10.65 -7.52 4.93
C LYS A 91 -10.21 -6.78 6.19
N ILE A 92 -9.45 -5.69 6.00
CA ILE A 92 -9.02 -4.81 7.09
C ILE A 92 -10.21 -4.09 7.76
N GLU A 93 -11.22 -3.65 6.99
CA GLU A 93 -12.39 -2.98 7.55
C GLU A 93 -13.35 -3.92 8.30
N GLU A 94 -13.52 -5.16 7.83
CA GLU A 94 -14.43 -6.13 8.45
C GLU A 94 -13.82 -6.86 9.63
N GLU A 95 -12.59 -7.33 9.48
CA GLU A 95 -11.91 -8.22 10.44
C GLU A 95 -10.83 -7.49 11.25
N GLY A 96 -10.58 -6.21 10.94
CA GLY A 96 -9.38 -5.52 11.37
C GLY A 96 -8.15 -6.05 10.64
N PHE A 97 -6.97 -5.71 11.14
CA PHE A 97 -5.70 -6.17 10.54
C PHE A 97 -5.41 -7.66 10.80
N GLY A 98 -6.38 -8.43 11.33
CA GLY A 98 -6.19 -9.82 11.71
C GLY A 98 -5.27 -9.99 12.93
N ARG A 99 -4.92 -11.25 13.24
CA ARG A 99 -3.94 -11.52 14.30
C ARG A 99 -2.54 -11.19 13.79
N VAL A 100 -1.82 -10.39 14.56
CA VAL A 100 -0.42 -10.06 14.31
C VAL A 100 0.43 -11.22 14.84
N HIS A 101 1.25 -11.81 13.99
CA HIS A 101 2.14 -12.91 14.34
C HIS A 101 3.57 -12.39 14.54
N ILE A 102 3.93 -12.10 15.80
CA ILE A 102 5.25 -11.57 16.15
C ILE A 102 6.25 -12.70 16.24
N HIS A 103 7.28 -12.66 15.39
CA HIS A 103 8.42 -13.58 15.42
C HIS A 103 9.72 -12.82 15.06
N SER A 104 10.86 -13.45 15.28
CA SER A 104 12.13 -12.86 14.89
C SER A 104 12.30 -12.88 13.38
N VAL A 105 12.51 -11.71 12.78
CA VAL A 105 12.64 -11.50 11.33
C VAL A 105 14.01 -10.92 11.04
N ASP A 106 14.73 -11.51 10.10
CA ASP A 106 15.93 -10.91 9.51
C ASP A 106 15.52 -9.77 8.57
N ILE A 107 15.61 -8.55 9.08
CA ILE A 107 15.22 -7.33 8.36
C ILE A 107 16.16 -7.09 7.18
N ALA A 108 17.45 -7.37 7.33
CA ALA A 108 18.44 -7.16 6.29
C ALA A 108 18.15 -8.06 5.06
N ALA A 109 17.97 -9.36 5.30
CA ALA A 109 17.61 -10.30 4.24
C ALA A 109 16.26 -9.97 3.60
N MET A 110 15.25 -9.64 4.41
CA MET A 110 13.92 -9.26 3.93
C MET A 110 13.97 -8.04 3.01
N LEU A 111 14.67 -6.96 3.41
CA LEU A 111 14.79 -5.74 2.61
C LEU A 111 15.60 -5.99 1.34
N CYS A 112 16.67 -6.79 1.41
CA CYS A 112 17.46 -7.15 0.24
C CYS A 112 16.60 -7.85 -0.84
N VAL A 113 15.75 -8.81 -0.44
CA VAL A 113 14.82 -9.49 -1.36
C VAL A 113 13.81 -8.51 -1.95
N GLN A 114 13.22 -7.65 -1.12
CA GLN A 114 12.24 -6.65 -1.57
C GLN A 114 12.85 -5.66 -2.58
N VAL A 115 14.02 -5.11 -2.28
CA VAL A 115 14.70 -4.14 -3.18
C VAL A 115 15.07 -4.79 -4.50
N ARG A 116 15.56 -6.03 -4.48
CA ARG A 116 15.87 -6.79 -5.71
C ARG A 116 14.67 -6.97 -6.63
N SER A 117 13.46 -7.11 -6.09
CA SER A 117 12.26 -7.24 -6.93
C SER A 117 11.93 -5.98 -7.75
N PHE A 118 12.51 -4.83 -7.41
CA PHE A 118 12.38 -3.58 -8.15
C PHE A 118 13.60 -3.26 -9.04
N ALA A 119 14.68 -4.07 -8.99
CA ALA A 119 15.94 -3.76 -9.65
C ALA A 119 15.78 -3.58 -11.18
N ASP A 120 15.12 -4.52 -11.86
CA ASP A 120 14.91 -4.46 -13.31
C ASP A 120 14.08 -3.23 -13.72
N ALA A 121 13.06 -2.90 -12.94
CA ALA A 121 12.23 -1.71 -13.20
C ALA A 121 13.03 -0.42 -12.96
N ALA A 122 13.84 -0.37 -11.93
CA ALA A 122 14.72 0.76 -11.64
C ALA A 122 15.77 0.96 -12.73
N GLU A 123 16.41 -0.13 -13.20
CA GLU A 123 17.39 -0.09 -14.27
C GLU A 123 16.78 0.44 -15.57
N ARG A 124 15.61 -0.08 -15.98
CA ARG A 124 14.89 0.42 -17.17
C ARG A 124 14.58 1.91 -17.12
N ASN A 125 14.31 2.44 -15.94
CA ASN A 125 14.02 3.86 -15.73
C ASN A 125 15.27 4.69 -15.37
N GLY A 126 16.44 4.08 -15.28
CA GLY A 126 17.69 4.73 -14.86
C GLY A 126 17.64 5.27 -13.44
N ILE A 127 16.87 4.63 -12.55
CA ILE A 127 16.72 5.01 -11.14
C ILE A 127 17.79 4.27 -10.32
N GLU A 128 18.52 5.02 -9.49
CA GLU A 128 19.48 4.46 -8.55
C GLU A 128 18.76 3.94 -7.30
N LEU A 129 19.00 2.66 -6.95
CA LEU A 129 18.49 2.03 -5.72
C LEU A 129 19.63 1.89 -4.71
N LEU A 130 19.47 2.49 -3.53
CA LEU A 130 20.42 2.42 -2.42
C LEU A 130 19.78 1.70 -1.23
N LEU A 131 20.42 0.64 -0.73
CA LEU A 131 20.01 -0.08 0.46
C LEU A 131 21.06 0.08 1.55
N GLU A 132 20.67 0.72 2.67
CA GLU A 132 21.51 1.01 3.82
C GLU A 132 20.93 0.29 5.05
N VAL A 133 21.38 -0.92 5.31
CA VAL A 133 20.92 -1.74 6.44
C VAL A 133 22.10 -2.50 7.05
N PRO A 134 22.23 -2.55 8.40
CA PRO A 134 23.21 -3.41 9.04
C PRO A 134 22.98 -4.89 8.67
N PRO A 135 24.04 -5.65 8.33
CA PRO A 135 23.90 -7.01 7.79
C PRO A 135 23.23 -8.00 8.74
N GLU A 136 23.27 -7.78 10.05
CA GLU A 136 22.71 -8.66 11.09
C GLU A 136 21.49 -8.05 11.80
N LEU A 137 20.78 -7.13 11.12
CA LEU A 137 19.61 -6.47 11.71
C LEU A 137 18.44 -7.46 11.78
N THR A 138 18.12 -7.95 12.97
CA THR A 138 16.93 -8.75 13.26
C THR A 138 15.95 -7.95 14.12
N TRP A 139 14.63 -8.21 13.96
CA TRP A 139 13.60 -7.54 14.73
C TRP A 139 12.37 -8.43 14.94
N ASN A 140 11.77 -8.36 16.12
CA ASN A 140 10.55 -9.09 16.42
C ASN A 140 9.35 -8.33 15.83
N THR A 141 8.77 -8.88 14.77
CA THR A 141 7.65 -8.26 14.03
C THR A 141 6.88 -9.31 13.23
N ASP A 142 5.80 -8.92 12.59
CA ASP A 142 5.11 -9.71 11.58
C ASP A 142 5.73 -9.44 10.21
N ALA A 143 6.40 -10.47 9.65
CA ALA A 143 7.09 -10.36 8.38
C ALA A 143 6.14 -10.08 7.21
N ALA A 144 4.91 -10.63 7.22
CA ALA A 144 3.94 -10.44 6.15
C ALA A 144 3.45 -8.99 6.12
N PHE A 145 3.16 -8.42 7.29
CA PHE A 145 2.74 -7.03 7.43
C PHE A 145 3.86 -6.07 7.02
N LEU A 146 5.06 -6.29 7.52
CA LEU A 146 6.19 -5.43 7.21
C LEU A 146 6.59 -5.49 5.73
N LYS A 147 6.60 -6.69 5.12
CA LYS A 147 6.81 -6.85 3.67
C LYS A 147 5.79 -6.04 2.86
N LYS A 148 4.51 -6.08 3.24
CA LYS A 148 3.45 -5.33 2.55
C LYS A 148 3.64 -3.81 2.68
N VAL A 149 4.04 -3.33 3.86
CA VAL A 149 4.38 -1.92 4.08
C VAL A 149 5.53 -1.49 3.19
N VAL A 150 6.65 -2.24 3.20
CA VAL A 150 7.83 -1.92 2.39
C VAL A 150 7.50 -1.94 0.90
N PHE A 151 6.76 -2.95 0.43
CA PHE A 151 6.36 -3.04 -0.97
C PHE A 151 5.54 -1.82 -1.42
N ASN A 152 4.56 -1.39 -0.63
CA ASN A 152 3.74 -0.22 -0.94
C ASN A 152 4.57 1.08 -0.97
N LEU A 153 5.48 1.25 -0.01
CA LEU A 153 6.36 2.42 0.02
C LEU A 153 7.33 2.43 -1.16
N MET A 154 7.92 1.28 -1.51
CA MET A 154 8.79 1.12 -2.67
C MET A 154 8.05 1.36 -3.99
N SER A 155 6.85 0.81 -4.14
CA SER A 155 5.99 1.03 -5.31
C SER A 155 5.68 2.52 -5.51
N ASN A 156 5.35 3.24 -4.42
CA ASN A 156 5.17 4.67 -4.45
C ASN A 156 6.47 5.40 -4.84
N ALA A 157 7.60 5.03 -4.24
CA ALA A 157 8.89 5.63 -4.57
C ALA A 157 9.23 5.45 -6.06
N MET A 158 9.07 4.24 -6.61
CA MET A 158 9.28 3.98 -8.04
C MET A 158 8.40 4.84 -8.94
N LYS A 159 7.13 5.02 -8.58
CA LYS A 159 6.15 5.79 -9.35
C LYS A 159 6.46 7.28 -9.40
N TYR A 160 6.98 7.84 -8.31
CA TYR A 160 7.18 9.29 -8.17
C TYR A 160 8.62 9.74 -8.33
N THR A 161 9.55 8.81 -8.57
CA THR A 161 10.94 9.13 -8.88
C THR A 161 11.09 9.38 -10.38
N PRO A 162 11.64 10.53 -10.80
CA PRO A 162 11.91 10.79 -12.21
C PRO A 162 13.05 9.91 -12.73
N GLN A 163 13.18 9.83 -14.03
CA GLN A 163 14.36 9.21 -14.65
C GLN A 163 15.67 9.82 -14.10
N ARG A 164 16.65 8.98 -13.84
CA ARG A 164 17.93 9.34 -13.21
C ARG A 164 17.79 9.85 -11.77
N GLY A 165 16.66 9.58 -11.13
CA GLY A 165 16.47 9.85 -9.70
C GLY A 165 17.08 8.75 -8.84
N CYS A 166 16.90 8.90 -7.53
CA CYS A 166 17.44 7.98 -6.52
C CYS A 166 16.35 7.59 -5.52
N ILE A 167 16.31 6.30 -5.18
CA ILE A 167 15.51 5.77 -4.08
C ILE A 167 16.45 5.16 -3.06
N ARG A 168 16.32 5.61 -1.82
CA ARG A 168 17.13 5.12 -0.69
C ARG A 168 16.23 4.44 0.32
N ILE A 169 16.58 3.22 0.68
CA ILE A 169 15.94 2.44 1.72
C ILE A 169 16.95 2.26 2.84
N SER A 170 16.57 2.60 4.06
CA SER A 170 17.42 2.39 5.22
C SER A 170 16.63 1.78 6.36
N ALA A 171 17.29 0.96 7.18
CA ALA A 171 16.74 0.44 8.41
C ALA A 171 17.82 0.35 9.48
N ALA A 172 17.47 0.72 10.70
CA ALA A 172 18.38 0.64 11.85
C ALA A 172 17.59 0.49 13.15
N ALA A 173 18.21 -0.10 14.17
CA ALA A 173 17.72 0.00 15.53
C ALA A 173 17.97 1.44 16.03
N ALA A 174 16.93 2.09 16.52
CA ALA A 174 16.95 3.45 17.01
C ALA A 174 16.30 3.52 18.40
N GLY A 175 17.10 3.73 19.45
CA GLY A 175 16.62 3.67 20.82
C GLY A 175 16.03 2.30 21.15
N ASN A 176 14.74 2.24 21.55
CA ASN A 176 14.01 1.02 21.83
C ASN A 176 13.09 0.58 20.68
N GLY A 177 13.42 0.96 19.44
CA GLY A 177 12.60 0.70 18.26
C GLY A 177 13.42 0.40 17.01
N LEU A 178 12.74 -0.11 15.98
CA LEU A 178 13.25 -0.20 14.62
C LEU A 178 12.78 1.02 13.86
N GLU A 179 13.68 1.74 13.22
CA GLU A 179 13.37 2.80 12.26
C GLU A 179 13.69 2.31 10.85
N LEU A 180 12.68 2.34 9.96
CA LEU A 180 12.80 2.03 8.55
C LEU A 180 12.38 3.25 7.74
N LYS A 181 13.20 3.64 6.76
CA LYS A 181 12.94 4.80 5.89
C LYS A 181 12.96 4.38 4.43
N VAL A 182 12.04 4.96 3.67
CA VAL A 182 12.04 4.92 2.21
C VAL A 182 11.99 6.36 1.73
N ARG A 183 13.07 6.80 1.10
CA ARG A 183 13.23 8.16 0.57
C ARG A 183 13.40 8.10 -0.93
N ASN A 184 12.69 8.94 -1.64
CA ASN A 184 12.86 9.10 -3.08
C ASN A 184 13.07 10.56 -3.46
N THR A 185 13.93 10.81 -4.44
CA THR A 185 14.00 12.12 -5.12
C THR A 185 12.80 12.26 -6.06
N GLY A 186 12.34 13.50 -6.27
CA GLY A 186 11.24 13.74 -7.19
C GLY A 186 10.47 15.04 -6.87
N ARG A 187 9.23 15.09 -7.29
CA ARG A 187 8.38 16.28 -7.15
C ARG A 187 8.08 16.67 -5.70
N GLY A 188 8.27 15.75 -4.76
CA GLY A 188 7.88 15.96 -3.36
C GLY A 188 6.36 16.07 -3.17
N ILE A 189 5.96 16.43 -1.96
CA ILE A 189 4.56 16.56 -1.53
C ILE A 189 4.39 17.95 -0.92
N ALA A 190 3.35 18.67 -1.34
CA ALA A 190 3.06 19.99 -0.83
C ALA A 190 2.63 19.92 0.66
N PRO A 191 3.01 20.92 1.51
CA PRO A 191 2.71 20.92 2.93
C PRO A 191 1.21 20.70 3.24
N GLU A 192 0.33 21.27 2.42
CA GLU A 192 -1.12 21.15 2.58
C GLU A 192 -1.63 19.73 2.33
N GLN A 193 -0.84 18.93 1.59
CA GLN A 193 -1.17 17.54 1.25
C GLN A 193 -0.60 16.55 2.26
N LEU A 194 0.48 16.91 3.00
CA LEU A 194 1.16 16.01 3.94
C LEU A 194 0.23 15.46 5.02
N ILE A 195 -0.69 16.27 5.55
CA ILE A 195 -1.64 15.86 6.58
C ILE A 195 -2.67 14.86 6.06
N HIS A 196 -2.81 14.74 4.74
CA HIS A 196 -3.82 13.93 4.06
C HIS A 196 -3.26 12.73 3.30
N VAL A 197 -1.93 12.52 3.25
CA VAL A 197 -1.33 11.45 2.44
C VAL A 197 -1.75 10.05 2.87
N PHE A 198 -2.13 9.89 4.14
CA PHE A 198 -2.62 8.63 4.71
C PHE A 198 -4.14 8.53 4.73
N ASP A 199 -4.88 9.51 4.18
CA ASP A 199 -6.33 9.47 4.11
C ASP A 199 -6.79 8.54 2.99
N ARG A 200 -7.97 7.94 3.14
CA ARG A 200 -8.57 7.02 2.17
C ARG A 200 -8.86 7.72 0.86
N TYR A 201 -8.57 7.06 -0.27
CA TYR A 201 -8.91 7.54 -1.63
C TYR A 201 -8.28 8.91 -2.00
N ARG A 202 -7.23 9.31 -1.31
CA ARG A 202 -6.49 10.53 -1.66
C ARG A 202 -5.46 10.23 -2.73
N ILE A 203 -5.73 10.78 -3.92
CA ILE A 203 -4.76 10.82 -5.01
C ILE A 203 -4.20 12.24 -5.02
N LEU A 204 -2.89 12.38 -4.83
CA LEU A 204 -2.21 13.67 -4.78
C LEU A 204 -2.07 14.33 -6.18
N ASP A 205 -2.60 13.69 -7.23
CA ASP A 205 -2.52 14.12 -8.61
C ASP A 205 -3.84 14.67 -9.14
N SER A 206 -4.02 15.97 -9.09
CA SER A 206 -5.12 16.64 -9.80
C SER A 206 -4.70 17.46 -11.03
N MET A 207 -3.41 17.53 -11.43
CA MET A 207 -3.00 18.50 -12.44
C MET A 207 -2.30 17.98 -13.70
N ASP A 208 -1.89 16.72 -13.82
CA ASP A 208 -1.30 16.23 -15.08
C ASP A 208 -2.10 15.11 -15.73
N ARG A 209 -3.14 15.52 -16.46
CA ARG A 209 -3.93 14.62 -17.34
C ARG A 209 -3.17 14.12 -18.59
N ASN A 210 -1.92 14.49 -18.78
CA ASN A 210 -1.18 14.29 -20.04
C ASN A 210 -0.02 13.30 -20.02
N MET A 211 0.17 12.52 -18.95
CA MET A 211 1.13 11.41 -19.02
C MET A 211 0.37 10.08 -19.09
N TYR A 212 0.18 9.61 -20.32
CA TYR A 212 -0.13 8.23 -20.68
C TYR A 212 1.08 7.33 -20.40
N THR A 213 1.46 7.15 -19.15
CA THR A 213 2.45 6.14 -18.76
C THR A 213 2.17 5.68 -17.33
N ASP A 214 1.96 4.39 -17.23
CA ASP A 214 1.78 3.53 -16.07
C ASP A 214 0.40 3.51 -15.40
N SER A 215 -0.32 2.45 -15.74
CA SER A 215 -1.56 1.96 -15.14
C SER A 215 -1.37 1.34 -13.75
N THR A 216 -0.27 1.62 -13.06
CA THR A 216 -0.03 1.12 -11.71
C THR A 216 -0.75 1.97 -10.67
N SER A 217 -1.79 1.37 -10.11
CA SER A 217 -2.44 1.68 -8.83
C SER A 217 -2.52 3.17 -8.44
N ARG A 218 -3.58 3.85 -8.88
CA ARG A 218 -3.90 5.25 -8.53
C ARG A 218 -4.98 5.38 -7.45
N ASN A 219 -5.18 4.39 -6.56
CA ASN A 219 -6.39 4.31 -5.76
C ASN A 219 -6.33 5.07 -4.43
N GLY A 220 -5.16 5.54 -4.02
CA GLY A 220 -5.00 6.23 -2.74
C GLY A 220 -5.28 5.34 -1.52
N LEU A 221 -5.22 4.01 -1.67
CA LEU A 221 -5.42 3.04 -0.60
C LEU A 221 -4.09 2.54 0.01
N GLY A 222 -3.01 2.48 -0.78
CA GLY A 222 -1.74 1.88 -0.37
C GLY A 222 -1.15 2.52 0.91
N LEU A 223 -1.11 3.85 1.00
CA LEU A 223 -0.60 4.53 2.19
C LEU A 223 -1.54 4.42 3.39
N PHE A 224 -2.85 4.42 3.17
CA PHE A 224 -3.83 4.14 4.22
C PHE A 224 -3.64 2.72 4.80
N ILE A 225 -3.45 1.71 3.95
CA ILE A 225 -3.14 0.34 4.36
C ILE A 225 -1.82 0.29 5.12
N CYS A 226 -0.77 0.99 4.65
CA CYS A 226 0.51 1.09 5.36
C CYS A 226 0.32 1.60 6.79
N ARG A 227 -0.42 2.70 6.97
CA ARG A 227 -0.69 3.27 8.30
C ARG A 227 -1.37 2.27 9.21
N GLY A 228 -2.38 1.58 8.71
CA GLY A 228 -3.11 0.60 9.50
C GLY A 228 -2.27 -0.62 9.87
N LEU A 229 -1.48 -1.19 8.94
CA LEU A 229 -0.56 -2.29 9.23
C LEU A 229 0.50 -1.90 10.27
N VAL A 230 1.08 -0.71 10.13
CA VAL A 230 2.07 -0.18 11.08
C VAL A 230 1.43 0.02 12.46
N GLN A 231 0.20 0.54 12.53
CA GLN A 231 -0.54 0.66 13.79
C GLN A 231 -0.85 -0.70 14.42
N ALA A 232 -1.22 -1.71 13.63
CA ALA A 232 -1.42 -3.09 14.12
C ALA A 232 -0.12 -3.68 14.69
N LEU A 233 1.02 -3.36 14.11
CA LEU A 233 2.35 -3.68 14.65
C LEU A 233 2.71 -2.83 15.90
N GLY A 234 1.85 -1.88 16.31
CA GLY A 234 2.06 -0.97 17.46
C GLY A 234 3.04 0.14 17.16
N GLY A 235 3.33 0.38 15.89
CA GLY A 235 4.24 1.41 15.42
C GLY A 235 3.55 2.68 14.92
N GLU A 236 4.36 3.54 14.34
CA GLU A 236 3.95 4.80 13.73
C GLU A 236 4.59 4.95 12.35
N ILE A 237 3.84 5.52 11.40
CA ILE A 237 4.35 5.94 10.10
C ILE A 237 4.20 7.45 9.95
N SER A 238 5.24 8.10 9.47
CA SER A 238 5.28 9.53 9.21
C SER A 238 5.86 9.82 7.83
N VAL A 239 5.69 11.05 7.36
CA VAL A 239 6.22 11.53 6.09
C VAL A 239 6.87 12.88 6.28
N ASP A 240 8.04 13.06 5.67
CA ASP A 240 8.73 14.32 5.49
C ASP A 240 8.98 14.56 4.00
N SER A 241 8.83 15.80 3.53
CA SER A 241 8.97 16.06 2.11
C SER A 241 9.24 17.52 1.81
N GLU A 242 10.03 17.75 0.77
CA GLU A 242 10.30 19.08 0.21
C GLU A 242 9.92 19.08 -1.26
N VAL A 243 9.03 20.01 -1.64
CA VAL A 243 8.53 20.14 -3.02
C VAL A 243 9.68 20.32 -4.01
N GLY A 244 9.69 19.54 -5.06
CA GLY A 244 10.72 19.54 -6.08
C GLY A 244 12.02 18.82 -5.71
N ARG A 245 12.13 18.24 -4.51
CA ARG A 245 13.37 17.60 -4.04
C ARG A 245 13.19 16.15 -3.63
N TYR A 246 12.33 15.85 -2.66
CA TYR A 246 12.18 14.50 -2.13
C TYR A 246 10.86 14.27 -1.39
N ALA A 247 10.53 13.00 -1.20
CA ALA A 247 9.62 12.51 -0.17
C ALA A 247 10.32 11.40 0.62
N GLU A 248 10.13 11.37 1.94
CA GLU A 248 10.68 10.37 2.85
C GLU A 248 9.60 9.86 3.78
N PHE A 249 9.31 8.56 3.71
CA PHE A 249 8.41 7.88 4.61
C PHE A 249 9.22 7.16 5.68
N THR A 250 8.86 7.38 6.94
CA THR A 250 9.52 6.78 8.10
C THR A 250 8.55 5.90 8.86
N VAL A 251 8.89 4.63 9.04
CA VAL A 251 8.17 3.66 9.86
C VAL A 251 8.97 3.42 11.13
N ARG A 252 8.33 3.54 12.29
CA ARG A 252 8.90 3.23 13.59
C ARG A 252 8.13 2.12 14.25
N LEU A 253 8.80 1.01 14.57
CA LEU A 253 8.21 -0.13 15.25
C LEU A 253 8.81 -0.28 16.64
N PRO A 254 8.00 -0.40 17.71
CA PRO A 254 8.53 -0.67 19.04
C PRO A 254 9.11 -2.08 19.12
N TYR A 255 10.03 -2.29 20.05
CA TYR A 255 10.44 -3.65 20.39
C TYR A 255 9.27 -4.40 21.03
N ARG A 256 9.04 -5.64 20.60
CA ARG A 256 8.06 -6.55 21.16
C ARG A 256 8.73 -7.89 21.51
N GLU A 257 8.38 -8.44 22.65
CA GLU A 257 8.78 -9.80 22.99
C GLU A 257 7.96 -10.81 22.16
N VAL A 258 8.60 -11.88 21.75
CA VAL A 258 7.90 -13.01 21.11
C VAL A 258 7.11 -13.70 22.22
N ALA A 259 5.79 -13.80 22.08
CA ALA A 259 4.97 -14.54 23.04
C ALA A 259 5.37 -16.02 23.02
N ASP A 260 5.67 -16.60 24.22
CA ASP A 260 5.98 -18.01 24.39
C ASP A 260 4.76 -18.91 24.05
N GLY A 261 4.47 -19.10 22.79
CA GLY A 261 3.31 -19.88 22.35
C GLY A 261 3.24 -20.13 20.84
N ASP A 262 4.02 -19.43 20.05
CA ASP A 262 3.96 -19.52 18.58
C ASP A 262 5.24 -20.16 17.98
N VAL A 263 5.87 -21.06 18.72
CA VAL A 263 7.00 -21.85 18.20
C VAL A 263 6.45 -23.06 17.45
N GLY A 264 6.33 -22.89 16.14
CA GLY A 264 6.53 -23.97 15.17
C GLY A 264 5.48 -25.07 15.09
N ALA A 265 4.67 -25.00 14.04
CA ALA A 265 4.38 -26.22 13.27
C ALA A 265 4.94 -25.95 11.86
N GLU A 266 6.02 -26.67 11.55
CA GLU A 266 6.56 -26.85 10.20
C GLU A 266 5.53 -27.44 9.23
#